data_6963b94d66103d81e34c26413a799934
#
_entry.id   6963b94d66103d81e34c26413a799934
#
_cell.length_a   1.000
_cell.length_b   1.000
_cell.length_c   1.000
_cell.angle_alpha   90.00
_cell.angle_beta   90.00
_cell.angle_gamma   90.00
#
_symmetry.space_group_name_H-M   'P 1'
#
loop_
_entity.id
_entity.type
_entity.pdbx_description
1 polymer ?
#
loop_
_entity_poly.entity_id
_entity_poly.type
_entity_poly.pdbx_seq_one_letter_code
_entity_poly.pdbx_strand_id
1 'polypeptide(L)'
;MPRQLSFGLDTRVSALVVRLACVALAGALVACSSAAVPAPSVRFTPIPTAVPTATTTTAPSDSPTPSATPAPNYTELPAAANDAAALATQLSMVEAALRDPKVTDPELGWLGHLQQLDYGRLQDFPEWKETVLGALPEKTRAAVNGSLEAGKQLRLLSGPVPKSLPDWKIVAAAPIDELLGFYKEAEAEFGIPWYYLASIHLVETRMGRIRGLSSAGAQGPMQFMPATWASYGTGDINNDHDSILAAARYLKAAGAPDNMQKALFAYNHSQAYVNALVLYAEVMKNDPAGYRGYHGWQVYYPTQDGSVLLPVGWIKE
;
A
#
# COMPACT_ATOMS: atom_id res chain seq x y z
N MET A 1 27.18 20.01 -6.18
CA MET A 1 27.65 18.76 -5.52
C MET A 1 26.76 18.52 -4.34
N PRO A 2 25.80 17.58 -4.38
CA PRO A 2 25.00 17.23 -3.22
C PRO A 2 25.85 16.34 -2.29
N ARG A 3 25.85 16.68 -1.00
CA ARG A 3 26.53 15.92 0.04
C ARG A 3 25.88 14.55 0.19
N GLN A 4 26.66 13.49 -0.04
CA GLN A 4 26.32 12.15 0.42
C GLN A 4 26.33 12.15 1.95
N LEU A 5 25.19 12.06 2.56
CA LEU A 5 25.06 11.71 3.98
C LEU A 5 25.08 10.18 4.07
N SER A 6 26.25 9.61 4.25
CA SER A 6 26.37 8.20 4.61
C SER A 6 26.07 8.06 6.10
N PHE A 7 24.86 7.67 6.42
CA PHE A 7 24.52 7.16 7.74
C PHE A 7 24.81 5.65 7.73
N GLY A 8 25.91 5.27 8.37
CA GLY A 8 26.18 3.89 8.71
C GLY A 8 25.23 3.47 9.84
N LEU A 9 24.11 2.91 9.49
CA LEU A 9 23.22 2.15 10.34
C LEU A 9 22.85 0.90 9.56
N ASP A 10 22.99 -0.23 10.21
CA ASP A 10 22.65 -1.57 9.73
C ASP A 10 21.14 -1.63 9.48
N THR A 11 20.70 -1.08 8.34
CA THR A 11 19.30 -0.94 7.96
C THR A 11 19.06 -1.81 6.74
N ARG A 12 18.78 -3.08 6.99
CA ARG A 12 18.08 -3.93 5.99
C ARG A 12 16.63 -3.49 5.92
N VAL A 13 16.36 -2.30 5.41
CA VAL A 13 14.99 -1.87 5.11
C VAL A 13 14.58 -2.53 3.81
N SER A 14 13.71 -3.56 3.91
CA SER A 14 13.10 -4.17 2.71
C SER A 14 12.22 -3.16 2.01
N ALA A 15 12.68 -2.68 0.88
CA ALA A 15 11.86 -1.86 0.02
C ALA A 15 10.84 -2.71 -0.70
N LEU A 16 9.60 -2.36 -0.51
CA LEU A 16 8.51 -2.78 -1.38
C LEU A 16 8.69 -2.09 -2.74
N VAL A 17 9.54 -2.64 -3.59
CA VAL A 17 9.70 -2.17 -4.95
C VAL A 17 8.97 -3.09 -5.88
N VAL A 18 7.87 -2.59 -6.41
CA VAL A 18 7.17 -3.21 -7.51
C VAL A 18 8.02 -3.09 -8.76
N ARG A 19 8.62 -4.19 -9.18
CA ARG A 19 9.12 -4.32 -10.54
C ARG A 19 7.97 -4.80 -11.40
N LEU A 20 7.38 -3.91 -12.15
CA LEU A 20 6.56 -4.29 -13.29
C LEU A 20 7.46 -4.94 -14.35
N ALA A 21 7.64 -6.25 -14.23
CA ALA A 21 8.10 -7.05 -15.33
C ALA A 21 6.87 -7.57 -16.07
N CYS A 22 6.42 -6.85 -17.09
CA CYS A 22 5.53 -7.42 -18.11
C CYS A 22 6.32 -8.51 -18.84
N VAL A 23 6.18 -9.75 -18.37
CA VAL A 23 6.64 -10.93 -19.11
C VAL A 23 5.55 -11.26 -20.12
N ALA A 24 5.79 -10.89 -21.38
CA ALA A 24 5.04 -11.43 -22.49
C ALA A 24 5.49 -12.89 -22.72
N LEU A 25 4.75 -13.86 -22.24
CA LEU A 25 4.90 -15.26 -22.62
C LEU A 25 3.65 -15.72 -23.37
N ALA A 26 3.85 -16.14 -24.60
CA ALA A 26 2.86 -16.74 -25.47
C ALA A 26 2.44 -18.14 -24.92
N GLY A 27 1.17 -18.45 -25.14
CA GLY A 27 0.38 -19.53 -24.56
C GLY A 27 0.86 -20.95 -24.60
N ALA A 28 0.32 -21.72 -23.67
CA ALA A 28 -0.11 -23.11 -23.86
C ALA A 28 -1.23 -23.45 -22.88
N LEU A 29 -2.36 -23.86 -23.42
CA LEU A 29 -3.54 -24.35 -22.69
C LEU A 29 -3.25 -25.74 -22.13
N VAL A 30 -3.40 -25.92 -20.81
CA VAL A 30 -3.65 -27.23 -20.22
C VAL A 30 -4.78 -27.11 -19.19
N ALA A 31 -5.87 -27.81 -19.47
CA ALA A 31 -7.01 -27.92 -18.57
C ALA A 31 -6.72 -29.02 -17.53
N CYS A 32 -6.93 -28.74 -16.24
CA CYS A 32 -7.10 -29.75 -15.21
C CYS A 32 -8.20 -29.39 -14.23
N SER A 33 -9.09 -30.34 -14.09
CA SER A 33 -10.24 -30.40 -13.19
C SER A 33 -9.81 -30.50 -11.73
N SER A 34 -10.46 -29.79 -10.81
CA SER A 34 -10.26 -29.95 -9.37
C SER A 34 -11.56 -30.24 -8.63
N ALA A 35 -11.49 -31.29 -7.81
CA ALA A 35 -12.54 -31.78 -6.93
C ALA A 35 -12.61 -30.96 -5.63
N ALA A 36 -13.83 -30.75 -5.11
CA ALA A 36 -14.11 -30.05 -3.88
C ALA A 36 -13.93 -30.91 -2.63
N VAL A 37 -13.38 -30.33 -1.55
CA VAL A 37 -13.25 -30.94 -0.22
C VAL A 37 -14.18 -30.19 0.75
N PRO A 38 -14.97 -30.85 1.61
CA PRO A 38 -15.92 -30.21 2.52
C PRO A 38 -15.23 -29.73 3.83
N ALA A 39 -15.75 -28.64 4.40
CA ALA A 39 -15.29 -28.00 5.63
C ALA A 39 -15.87 -28.69 6.89
N PRO A 40 -15.12 -28.73 8.02
CA PRO A 40 -15.62 -29.26 9.30
C PRO A 40 -16.41 -28.22 10.10
N SER A 41 -17.52 -28.66 10.71
CA SER A 41 -18.35 -27.85 11.61
C SER A 41 -17.88 -27.97 13.06
N VAL A 42 -17.73 -26.82 13.74
CA VAL A 42 -17.36 -26.73 15.17
C VAL A 42 -18.60 -26.33 15.99
N ARG A 43 -18.92 -27.14 17.03
CA ARG A 43 -19.96 -26.85 18.02
C ARG A 43 -19.38 -26.09 19.20
N PHE A 44 -20.04 -25.03 19.64
CA PHE A 44 -19.72 -24.29 20.87
C PHE A 44 -20.61 -24.74 22.02
N THR A 45 -20.00 -24.98 23.20
CA THR A 45 -20.66 -25.16 24.50
C THR A 45 -20.49 -23.89 25.35
N PRO A 46 -21.51 -23.42 26.09
CA PRO A 46 -21.41 -22.21 26.90
C PRO A 46 -20.79 -22.46 28.29
N ILE A 47 -19.98 -21.51 28.77
CA ILE A 47 -19.34 -21.48 30.07
C ILE A 47 -20.15 -20.53 31.03
N PRO A 48 -20.37 -20.87 32.30
CA PRO A 48 -21.19 -20.08 33.20
C PRO A 48 -20.50 -18.83 33.77
N THR A 49 -21.27 -17.78 33.91
CA THR A 49 -20.90 -16.48 34.46
C THR A 49 -20.77 -16.51 35.98
N ALA A 50 -19.64 -16.08 36.53
CA ALA A 50 -19.46 -15.76 37.94
C ALA A 50 -19.41 -14.24 38.12
N VAL A 51 -20.23 -13.70 39.08
CA VAL A 51 -20.28 -12.30 39.46
C VAL A 51 -19.29 -12.07 40.61
N PRO A 52 -18.41 -11.09 40.58
CA PRO A 52 -17.66 -10.65 41.74
C PRO A 52 -18.24 -9.39 42.38
N THR A 53 -18.28 -9.43 43.68
CA THR A 53 -18.70 -8.43 44.66
C THR A 53 -17.75 -7.22 44.65
N ALA A 54 -18.37 -6.01 44.73
CA ALA A 54 -17.62 -4.74 44.78
C ALA A 54 -16.93 -4.55 46.14
N THR A 55 -15.65 -4.26 46.11
CA THR A 55 -14.88 -3.75 47.26
C THR A 55 -14.46 -2.31 46.98
N THR A 56 -14.95 -1.40 47.78
CA THR A 56 -14.58 0.02 47.82
C THR A 56 -13.15 0.17 48.33
N THR A 57 -12.27 0.77 47.53
CA THR A 57 -10.94 1.18 48.01
C THR A 57 -10.69 2.64 47.65
N THR A 58 -10.25 3.38 48.65
CA THR A 58 -9.83 4.78 48.75
C THR A 58 -8.87 5.19 47.63
N ALA A 59 -9.08 6.42 47.12
CA ALA A 59 -8.23 7.08 46.14
C ALA A 59 -6.80 7.34 46.66
N PRO A 60 -5.79 7.17 45.83
CA PRO A 60 -4.50 7.80 46.01
C PRO A 60 -4.33 8.99 45.05
N SER A 61 -3.85 10.01 45.64
CA SER A 61 -3.09 11.17 45.22
C SER A 61 -2.38 11.11 43.89
N ASP A 62 -2.49 12.26 43.19
CA ASP A 62 -1.55 12.82 42.19
C ASP A 62 -0.64 11.88 41.37
N SER A 63 -1.19 11.40 40.26
CA SER A 63 -0.33 10.96 39.15
C SER A 63 0.26 12.18 38.45
N PRO A 64 1.56 12.19 38.13
CA PRO A 64 2.15 13.26 37.33
C PRO A 64 1.48 13.28 35.96
N THR A 65 1.03 14.45 35.56
CA THR A 65 0.53 14.72 34.21
C THR A 65 1.58 14.21 33.22
N PRO A 66 1.24 13.33 32.27
CA PRO A 66 2.21 12.90 31.28
C PRO A 66 2.71 14.13 30.52
N SER A 67 4.01 14.32 30.54
CA SER A 67 4.68 15.37 29.74
C SER A 67 4.31 15.14 28.30
N ALA A 68 3.65 16.12 27.68
CA ALA A 68 3.24 16.03 26.29
C ALA A 68 4.51 15.81 25.43
N THR A 69 4.59 14.68 24.76
CA THR A 69 5.65 14.43 23.76
C THR A 69 5.57 15.57 22.72
N PRO A 70 6.70 16.23 22.41
CA PRO A 70 6.70 17.27 21.38
C PRO A 70 6.09 16.74 20.09
N ALA A 71 5.25 17.55 19.42
CA ALA A 71 4.70 17.19 18.13
C ALA A 71 5.84 16.88 17.13
N PRO A 72 5.69 15.86 16.27
CA PRO A 72 6.69 15.54 15.27
C PRO A 72 7.01 16.74 14.38
N ASN A 73 8.27 16.86 13.98
CA ASN A 73 8.67 17.82 12.96
C ASN A 73 8.40 17.22 11.57
N TYR A 74 7.27 17.56 10.98
CA TYR A 74 6.86 17.03 9.67
C TYR A 74 7.75 17.43 8.49
N THR A 75 8.78 18.27 8.71
CA THR A 75 9.81 18.60 7.70
C THR A 75 10.97 17.61 7.69
N GLU A 76 11.09 16.78 8.74
CA GLU A 76 12.10 15.73 8.82
C GLU A 76 11.54 14.40 8.30
N LEU A 77 12.43 13.57 7.75
CA LEU A 77 12.01 12.23 7.32
C LEU A 77 11.61 11.38 8.52
N PRO A 78 10.48 10.67 8.45
CA PRO A 78 10.09 9.74 9.50
C PRO A 78 11.05 8.56 9.60
N ALA A 79 11.07 7.91 10.76
CA ALA A 79 11.83 6.69 10.98
C ALA A 79 10.98 5.67 11.76
N ALA A 80 10.97 4.42 11.28
CA ALA A 80 10.32 3.32 11.99
C ALA A 80 11.10 2.97 13.26
N ALA A 81 10.38 2.59 14.31
CA ALA A 81 10.95 2.14 15.56
C ALA A 81 11.84 0.88 15.40
N ASN A 82 12.78 0.71 16.31
CA ASN A 82 13.83 -0.31 16.19
C ASN A 82 13.61 -1.56 17.08
N ASP A 83 12.47 -1.64 17.77
CA ASP A 83 12.06 -2.81 18.54
C ASP A 83 10.54 -3.01 18.47
N ALA A 84 10.07 -4.21 18.81
CA ALA A 84 8.68 -4.59 18.66
C ALA A 84 7.71 -3.76 19.52
N ALA A 85 8.09 -3.39 20.76
CA ALA A 85 7.22 -2.65 21.66
C ALA A 85 7.09 -1.19 21.26
N ALA A 86 8.21 -0.56 20.88
CA ALA A 86 8.21 0.79 20.35
C ALA A 86 7.45 0.86 19.02
N LEU A 87 7.63 -0.13 18.13
CA LEU A 87 6.89 -0.21 16.85
C LEU A 87 5.38 -0.40 17.07
N ALA A 88 4.97 -1.20 18.06
CA ALA A 88 3.57 -1.38 18.43
C ALA A 88 2.93 -0.05 18.86
N THR A 89 3.64 0.73 19.68
CA THR A 89 3.19 2.05 20.12
C THR A 89 3.13 3.03 18.95
N GLN A 90 4.19 3.11 18.14
CA GLN A 90 4.29 4.00 16.99
C GLN A 90 3.20 3.71 15.97
N LEU A 91 3.05 2.46 15.54
CA LEU A 91 2.05 2.07 14.56
C LEU A 91 0.63 2.30 15.07
N SER A 92 0.36 2.06 16.37
CA SER A 92 -0.96 2.36 16.96
C SER A 92 -1.30 3.84 16.86
N MET A 93 -0.34 4.74 17.14
CA MET A 93 -0.52 6.19 16.97
C MET A 93 -0.74 6.57 15.50
N VAL A 94 0.09 6.07 14.60
CA VAL A 94 0.02 6.34 13.16
C VAL A 94 -1.34 5.93 12.60
N GLU A 95 -1.75 4.71 12.90
CA GLU A 95 -3.04 4.16 12.43
C GLU A 95 -4.24 4.91 13.00
N ALA A 96 -4.18 5.36 14.25
CA ALA A 96 -5.22 6.19 14.85
C ALA A 96 -5.29 7.57 14.17
N ALA A 97 -4.14 8.22 13.95
CA ALA A 97 -4.06 9.54 13.33
C ALA A 97 -4.53 9.51 11.85
N LEU A 98 -4.18 8.49 11.08
CA LEU A 98 -4.67 8.32 9.70
C LEU A 98 -6.20 8.17 9.63
N ARG A 99 -6.86 7.76 10.71
CA ARG A 99 -8.34 7.65 10.81
C ARG A 99 -9.01 8.93 11.29
N ASP A 100 -8.25 9.89 11.81
CA ASP A 100 -8.80 11.20 12.20
C ASP A 100 -8.98 12.07 10.94
N PRO A 101 -10.21 12.45 10.57
CA PRO A 101 -10.45 13.29 9.39
C PRO A 101 -9.89 14.73 9.53
N LYS A 102 -9.50 15.14 10.74
CA LYS A 102 -8.88 16.45 10.98
C LYS A 102 -7.41 16.49 10.58
N VAL A 103 -6.75 15.34 10.49
CA VAL A 103 -5.37 15.25 10.03
C VAL A 103 -5.34 15.50 8.52
N THR A 104 -4.57 16.50 8.10
CA THR A 104 -4.41 16.94 6.72
C THR A 104 -2.93 17.12 6.41
N ASP A 105 -2.57 17.39 5.16
CA ASP A 105 -1.18 17.69 4.81
C ASP A 105 -0.66 18.96 5.52
N PRO A 106 0.63 19.00 5.90
CA PRO A 106 1.69 18.03 5.61
C PRO A 106 1.72 16.80 6.53
N GLU A 107 1.01 16.82 7.66
CA GLU A 107 0.98 15.73 8.65
C GLU A 107 0.51 14.41 8.03
N LEU A 108 -0.55 14.44 7.23
CA LEU A 108 -1.12 13.25 6.58
C LEU A 108 -0.08 12.53 5.71
N GLY A 109 0.64 13.28 4.88
CA GLY A 109 1.70 12.74 4.03
C GLY A 109 2.85 12.14 4.83
N TRP A 110 3.24 12.80 5.93
CA TRP A 110 4.29 12.30 6.82
C TRP A 110 3.89 11.01 7.53
N LEU A 111 2.65 10.95 8.04
CA LEU A 111 2.10 9.75 8.69
C LEU A 111 1.98 8.56 7.73
N GLY A 112 1.54 8.80 6.49
CA GLY A 112 1.50 7.75 5.47
C GLY A 112 2.90 7.23 5.13
N HIS A 113 3.90 8.11 5.07
CA HIS A 113 5.29 7.69 4.90
C HIS A 113 5.79 6.87 6.09
N LEU A 114 5.50 7.29 7.33
CA LEU A 114 5.85 6.52 8.52
C LEU A 114 5.17 5.14 8.54
N GLN A 115 3.87 5.09 8.22
CA GLN A 115 3.13 3.82 8.06
C GLN A 115 3.84 2.87 7.09
N GLN A 116 4.31 3.37 5.95
CA GLN A 116 5.05 2.58 4.97
C GLN A 116 6.33 1.99 5.56
N LEU A 117 7.07 2.79 6.35
CA LEU A 117 8.30 2.34 7.01
C LEU A 117 8.01 1.31 8.10
N ASP A 118 6.96 1.52 8.90
CA ASP A 118 6.52 0.59 9.93
C ASP A 118 6.12 -0.77 9.33
N TYR A 119 5.39 -0.74 8.21
CA TYR A 119 5.05 -1.96 7.47
C TYR A 119 6.28 -2.64 6.88
N GLY A 120 7.25 -1.87 6.40
CA GLY A 120 8.56 -2.39 5.98
C GLY A 120 9.26 -3.12 7.12
N ARG A 121 9.29 -2.50 8.31
CA ARG A 121 9.91 -3.09 9.50
C ARG A 121 9.25 -4.40 9.91
N LEU A 122 7.92 -4.49 9.88
CA LEU A 122 7.19 -5.75 10.15
C LEU A 122 7.42 -6.84 9.10
N GLN A 123 7.80 -6.45 7.91
CA GLN A 123 8.16 -7.41 6.87
C GLN A 123 9.60 -7.90 6.99
N ASP A 124 10.49 -7.07 7.55
CA ASP A 124 11.89 -7.43 7.82
C ASP A 124 12.03 -8.26 9.09
N PHE A 125 11.16 -8.03 10.09
CA PHE A 125 11.13 -8.69 11.39
C PHE A 125 9.77 -9.35 11.62
N PRO A 126 9.44 -10.44 10.90
CA PRO A 126 8.13 -11.07 10.96
C PRO A 126 7.79 -11.63 12.36
N GLU A 127 8.77 -11.89 13.19
CA GLU A 127 8.61 -12.29 14.60
C GLU A 127 7.99 -11.20 15.47
N TRP A 128 8.06 -9.93 15.08
CA TRP A 128 7.42 -8.82 15.81
C TRP A 128 5.92 -8.71 15.56
N LYS A 129 5.44 -9.40 14.54
CA LYS A 129 4.07 -9.25 14.02
C LYS A 129 3.02 -9.52 15.09
N GLU A 130 3.19 -10.54 15.90
CA GLU A 130 2.22 -10.90 16.96
C GLU A 130 2.12 -9.77 18.00
N THR A 131 3.26 -9.28 18.51
CA THR A 131 3.30 -8.17 19.47
C THR A 131 2.67 -6.90 18.91
N VAL A 132 3.07 -6.50 17.70
CA VAL A 132 2.62 -5.24 17.09
C VAL A 132 1.15 -5.30 16.73
N LEU A 133 0.70 -6.35 16.05
CA LEU A 133 -0.70 -6.49 15.68
C LEU A 133 -1.62 -6.71 16.89
N GLY A 134 -1.10 -7.35 17.95
CA GLY A 134 -1.81 -7.53 19.22
C GLY A 134 -2.20 -6.22 19.89
N ALA A 135 -1.41 -5.17 19.71
CA ALA A 135 -1.66 -3.83 20.26
C ALA A 135 -2.74 -3.04 19.50
N LEU A 136 -3.11 -3.47 18.27
CA LEU A 136 -4.05 -2.73 17.44
C LEU A 136 -5.52 -3.15 17.69
N PRO A 137 -6.49 -2.23 17.58
CA PRO A 137 -7.91 -2.58 17.49
C PRO A 137 -8.17 -3.56 16.35
N GLU A 138 -9.17 -4.44 16.49
CA GLU A 138 -9.45 -5.54 15.56
C GLU A 138 -9.57 -5.08 14.09
N LYS A 139 -10.36 -4.03 13.84
CA LYS A 139 -10.54 -3.49 12.49
C LYS A 139 -9.23 -2.96 11.90
N THR A 140 -8.44 -2.24 12.69
CA THR A 140 -7.13 -1.73 12.30
C THR A 140 -6.16 -2.87 12.03
N ARG A 141 -6.13 -3.87 12.90
CA ARG A 141 -5.32 -5.10 12.75
C ARG A 141 -5.61 -5.79 11.44
N ALA A 142 -6.89 -5.91 11.05
CA ALA A 142 -7.29 -6.51 9.78
C ALA A 142 -6.75 -5.72 8.58
N ALA A 143 -6.85 -4.38 8.60
CA ALA A 143 -6.32 -3.51 7.55
C ALA A 143 -4.79 -3.60 7.43
N VAL A 144 -4.07 -3.53 8.55
CA VAL A 144 -2.59 -3.68 8.59
C VAL A 144 -2.18 -5.05 8.06
N ASN A 145 -2.83 -6.12 8.52
CA ASN A 145 -2.52 -7.48 8.06
C ASN A 145 -2.77 -7.67 6.56
N GLY A 146 -3.87 -7.12 6.03
CA GLY A 146 -4.16 -7.11 4.60
C GLY A 146 -3.08 -6.39 3.79
N SER A 147 -2.61 -5.24 4.27
CA SER A 147 -1.53 -4.46 3.66
C SER A 147 -0.19 -5.21 3.65
N LEU A 148 0.16 -5.87 4.77
CA LEU A 148 1.38 -6.68 4.88
C LEU A 148 1.33 -7.89 3.92
N GLU A 149 0.19 -8.55 3.80
CA GLU A 149 0.04 -9.68 2.87
C GLU A 149 0.08 -9.20 1.42
N ALA A 150 -0.55 -8.07 1.08
CA ALA A 150 -0.43 -7.45 -0.24
C ALA A 150 1.04 -7.17 -0.60
N GLY A 151 1.79 -6.57 0.32
CA GLY A 151 3.21 -6.33 0.15
C GLY A 151 4.02 -7.61 -0.03
N LYS A 152 3.68 -8.69 0.66
CA LYS A 152 4.31 -10.00 0.47
C LYS A 152 4.03 -10.57 -0.93
N GLN A 153 2.80 -10.44 -1.45
CA GLN A 153 2.48 -10.84 -2.82
C GLN A 153 3.31 -10.06 -3.86
N LEU A 154 3.46 -8.73 -3.68
CA LEU A 154 4.28 -7.93 -4.59
C LEU A 154 5.76 -8.33 -4.56
N ARG A 155 6.29 -8.77 -3.42
CA ARG A 155 7.67 -9.26 -3.34
C ARG A 155 7.91 -10.51 -4.17
N LEU A 156 6.90 -11.35 -4.39
CA LEU A 156 7.01 -12.51 -5.30
C LEU A 156 7.30 -12.09 -6.75
N LEU A 157 7.00 -10.83 -7.11
CA LEU A 157 7.27 -10.26 -8.43
C LEU A 157 8.67 -9.64 -8.54
N SER A 158 9.40 -9.55 -7.43
CA SER A 158 10.72 -8.92 -7.42
C SER A 158 11.73 -9.76 -8.19
N GLY A 159 12.30 -9.17 -9.22
CA GLY A 159 13.43 -9.76 -9.95
C GLY A 159 14.79 -9.44 -9.28
N PRO A 160 15.90 -9.73 -9.96
CA PRO A 160 17.24 -9.38 -9.48
C PRO A 160 17.34 -7.89 -9.16
N VAL A 161 18.12 -7.54 -8.13
CA VAL A 161 18.37 -6.14 -7.76
C VAL A 161 18.99 -5.39 -8.93
N PRO A 162 18.48 -4.20 -9.31
CA PRO A 162 19.02 -3.42 -10.41
C PRO A 162 20.46 -2.98 -10.14
N LYS A 163 21.26 -2.86 -11.22
CA LYS A 163 22.62 -2.36 -11.16
C LYS A 163 22.73 -0.83 -11.15
N SER A 164 21.65 -0.14 -11.52
CA SER A 164 21.58 1.33 -11.59
C SER A 164 20.22 1.84 -11.18
N LEU A 165 20.15 3.09 -10.74
CA LEU A 165 18.90 3.80 -10.48
C LEU A 165 18.08 3.95 -11.77
N PRO A 166 16.74 4.02 -11.69
CA PRO A 166 15.87 4.10 -12.85
C PRO A 166 15.96 5.46 -13.53
N ASP A 167 15.54 5.54 -14.78
CA ASP A 167 15.41 6.79 -15.51
C ASP A 167 14.00 7.35 -15.29
N TRP A 168 13.74 7.75 -14.04
CA TRP A 168 12.45 8.29 -13.61
C TRP A 168 12.60 9.75 -13.16
N LYS A 169 11.47 10.44 -13.18
CA LYS A 169 11.26 11.68 -12.44
C LYS A 169 10.23 11.41 -11.35
N ILE A 170 10.52 11.82 -10.11
CA ILE A 170 9.58 11.68 -9.01
C ILE A 170 8.89 13.02 -8.76
N VAL A 171 7.57 13.00 -8.82
CA VAL A 171 6.71 14.17 -8.58
C VAL A 171 5.85 13.97 -7.33
N ALA A 172 5.26 15.03 -6.82
CA ALA A 172 4.20 14.91 -5.83
C ALA A 172 2.99 14.20 -6.47
N ALA A 173 2.29 13.35 -5.69
CA ALA A 173 0.98 12.89 -6.13
C ALA A 173 0.02 14.08 -6.22
N ALA A 174 -1.00 13.97 -7.07
CA ALA A 174 -2.10 14.92 -7.04
C ALA A 174 -2.81 14.89 -5.66
N PRO A 175 -3.52 15.96 -5.26
CA PRO A 175 -4.23 16.01 -3.99
C PRO A 175 -5.13 14.79 -3.78
N ILE A 176 -5.20 14.30 -2.54
CA ILE A 176 -5.90 13.05 -2.19
C ILE A 176 -7.37 13.06 -2.62
N ASP A 177 -8.06 14.19 -2.42
CA ASP A 177 -9.47 14.33 -2.77
C ASP A 177 -9.68 14.45 -4.29
N GLU A 178 -8.73 15.03 -5.01
CA GLU A 178 -8.73 15.11 -6.47
C GLU A 178 -8.59 13.72 -7.08
N LEU A 179 -7.63 12.92 -6.64
CA LEU A 179 -7.50 11.53 -7.09
C LEU A 179 -8.74 10.69 -6.75
N LEU A 180 -9.30 10.86 -5.56
CA LEU A 180 -10.53 10.18 -5.16
C LEU A 180 -11.69 10.59 -6.09
N GLY A 181 -11.77 11.86 -6.48
CA GLY A 181 -12.73 12.36 -7.46
C GLY A 181 -12.62 11.63 -8.79
N PHE A 182 -11.42 11.49 -9.35
CA PHE A 182 -11.16 10.77 -10.61
C PHE A 182 -11.55 9.29 -10.52
N TYR A 183 -11.22 8.61 -9.41
CA TYR A 183 -11.63 7.21 -9.23
C TYR A 183 -13.15 7.07 -9.12
N LYS A 184 -13.83 8.01 -8.45
CA LYS A 184 -15.29 8.00 -8.29
C LYS A 184 -16.01 8.31 -9.60
N GLU A 185 -15.48 9.20 -10.42
CA GLU A 185 -15.96 9.47 -11.76
C GLU A 185 -15.86 8.20 -12.64
N ALA A 186 -14.71 7.54 -12.63
CA ALA A 186 -14.50 6.30 -13.36
C ALA A 186 -15.40 5.15 -12.85
N GLU A 187 -15.65 5.07 -11.53
CA GLU A 187 -16.62 4.13 -10.94
C GLU A 187 -18.03 4.39 -11.46
N ALA A 188 -18.46 5.65 -11.50
CA ALA A 188 -19.78 6.04 -11.96
C ALA A 188 -19.98 5.74 -13.47
N GLU A 189 -18.96 5.98 -14.31
CA GLU A 189 -19.03 5.79 -15.76
C GLU A 189 -18.93 4.31 -16.17
N PHE A 190 -18.00 3.56 -15.55
CA PHE A 190 -17.68 2.20 -16.00
C PHE A 190 -18.14 1.10 -15.05
N GLY A 191 -18.59 1.43 -13.84
CA GLY A 191 -18.99 0.47 -12.81
C GLY A 191 -17.80 -0.25 -12.14
N ILE A 192 -16.56 0.25 -12.32
CA ILE A 192 -15.38 -0.31 -11.68
C ILE A 192 -15.22 0.32 -10.30
N PRO A 193 -15.30 -0.45 -9.19
CA PRO A 193 -15.22 0.13 -7.85
C PRO A 193 -13.90 0.90 -7.65
N TRP A 194 -14.01 2.12 -7.12
CA TRP A 194 -12.93 3.10 -6.97
C TRP A 194 -11.66 2.52 -6.32
N TYR A 195 -11.82 1.64 -5.34
CA TYR A 195 -10.70 1.06 -4.59
C TYR A 195 -9.85 0.10 -5.43
N TYR A 196 -10.36 -0.48 -6.51
CA TYR A 196 -9.54 -1.24 -7.46
C TYR A 196 -8.69 -0.31 -8.33
N LEU A 197 -9.25 0.81 -8.80
CA LEU A 197 -8.50 1.81 -9.56
C LEU A 197 -7.38 2.43 -8.70
N ALA A 198 -7.71 2.77 -7.46
CA ALA A 198 -6.73 3.27 -6.49
C ALA A 198 -5.64 2.23 -6.19
N SER A 199 -5.97 0.93 -6.09
CA SER A 199 -4.99 -0.13 -5.85
C SER A 199 -4.02 -0.32 -7.04
N ILE A 200 -4.53 -0.23 -8.27
CA ILE A 200 -3.68 -0.24 -9.48
C ILE A 200 -2.75 0.97 -9.45
N HIS A 201 -3.28 2.18 -9.25
CA HIS A 201 -2.49 3.41 -9.24
C HIS A 201 -1.41 3.41 -8.15
N LEU A 202 -1.73 2.88 -6.95
CA LEU A 202 -0.77 2.67 -5.87
C LEU A 202 0.38 1.73 -6.30
N VAL A 203 0.04 0.61 -6.91
CA VAL A 203 1.01 -0.44 -7.26
C VAL A 203 1.86 0.01 -8.44
N GLU A 204 1.26 0.60 -9.46
CA GLU A 204 1.96 1.01 -10.68
C GLU A 204 2.96 2.15 -10.43
N THR A 205 2.50 3.24 -9.81
CA THR A 205 3.32 4.46 -9.75
C THR A 205 3.29 5.19 -8.41
N ARG A 206 2.83 4.56 -7.32
CA ARG A 206 2.68 5.25 -6.02
C ARG A 206 1.78 6.48 -6.14
N MET A 207 0.56 6.28 -6.62
CA MET A 207 -0.43 7.35 -6.85
C MET A 207 0.11 8.44 -7.79
N GLY A 208 0.71 8.03 -8.92
CA GLY A 208 1.21 8.94 -9.95
C GLY A 208 2.55 9.62 -9.65
N ARG A 209 3.25 9.24 -8.56
CA ARG A 209 4.56 9.85 -8.22
C ARG A 209 5.66 9.50 -9.21
N ILE A 210 5.64 8.29 -9.78
CA ILE A 210 6.66 7.85 -10.72
C ILE A 210 6.28 8.31 -12.12
N ARG A 211 7.13 9.14 -12.73
CA ARG A 211 7.04 9.56 -14.13
C ARG A 211 8.23 9.00 -14.88
N GLY A 212 7.96 8.11 -15.83
CA GLY A 212 8.97 7.41 -16.62
C GLY A 212 8.46 6.08 -17.15
N LEU A 213 9.27 5.43 -17.95
CA LEU A 213 8.92 4.14 -18.52
C LEU A 213 9.20 3.00 -17.54
N SER A 214 8.36 1.96 -17.57
CA SER A 214 8.75 0.67 -17.01
C SER A 214 9.85 0.02 -17.86
N SER A 215 10.46 -1.04 -17.35
CA SER A 215 11.43 -1.83 -18.11
C SER A 215 10.85 -2.46 -19.39
N ALA A 216 9.51 -2.59 -19.47
CA ALA A 216 8.79 -3.10 -20.64
C ALA A 216 8.26 -1.98 -21.56
N GLY A 217 8.50 -0.69 -21.21
CA GLY A 217 8.01 0.45 -21.98
C GLY A 217 6.59 0.90 -21.65
N ALA A 218 6.01 0.46 -20.53
CA ALA A 218 4.73 0.97 -20.06
C ALA A 218 4.87 2.42 -19.60
N GLN A 219 3.81 3.23 -19.76
CA GLN A 219 3.80 4.69 -19.65
C GLN A 219 2.68 5.20 -18.76
N GLY A 220 2.88 6.39 -18.22
CA GLY A 220 1.88 7.14 -17.47
C GLY A 220 1.59 6.60 -16.08
N PRO A 221 0.70 7.27 -15.33
CA PRO A 221 0.41 6.94 -13.93
C PRO A 221 -0.17 5.54 -13.73
N MET A 222 -0.89 5.02 -14.73
CA MET A 222 -1.49 3.69 -14.73
C MET A 222 -0.70 2.66 -15.55
N GLN A 223 0.52 3.01 -16.01
CA GLN A 223 1.49 2.14 -16.69
C GLN A 223 0.90 1.38 -17.90
N PHE A 224 0.30 2.10 -18.83
CA PHE A 224 -0.21 1.53 -20.06
C PHE A 224 0.91 1.17 -21.06
N MET A 225 0.81 -0.01 -21.66
CA MET A 225 1.54 -0.29 -22.88
C MET A 225 0.99 0.57 -24.03
N PRO A 226 1.84 1.10 -24.97
CA PRO A 226 1.38 1.98 -26.04
C PRO A 226 0.24 1.41 -26.87
N ALA A 227 0.25 0.11 -27.19
CA ALA A 227 -0.82 -0.54 -27.94
C ALA A 227 -2.13 -0.61 -27.15
N THR A 228 -2.08 -0.82 -25.84
CA THR A 228 -3.26 -0.82 -24.97
C THR A 228 -3.82 0.59 -24.85
N TRP A 229 -2.95 1.60 -24.69
CA TRP A 229 -3.37 3.00 -24.70
C TRP A 229 -4.07 3.38 -26.01
N ALA A 230 -3.52 2.99 -27.15
CA ALA A 230 -4.14 3.26 -28.46
C ALA A 230 -5.57 2.68 -28.58
N SER A 231 -5.88 1.61 -27.85
CA SER A 231 -7.20 0.96 -27.87
C SER A 231 -8.17 1.51 -26.83
N TYR A 232 -7.70 1.96 -25.68
CA TYR A 232 -8.54 2.32 -24.52
C TYR A 232 -8.32 3.73 -24.00
N GLY A 233 -7.20 4.37 -24.37
CA GLY A 233 -6.83 5.72 -23.94
C GLY A 233 -7.60 6.80 -24.69
N THR A 234 -7.78 7.94 -24.03
CA THR A 234 -8.24 9.20 -24.61
C THR A 234 -7.54 10.32 -23.84
N GLY A 235 -7.09 11.36 -24.53
CA GLY A 235 -6.36 12.46 -23.90
C GLY A 235 -4.86 12.17 -23.73
N ASP A 236 -4.27 12.53 -22.60
CA ASP A 236 -2.84 12.38 -22.32
C ASP A 236 -2.56 11.18 -21.40
N ILE A 237 -1.79 10.22 -21.88
CA ILE A 237 -1.36 9.03 -21.12
C ILE A 237 -0.64 9.39 -19.81
N ASN A 238 -0.04 10.59 -19.71
CA ASN A 238 0.66 11.06 -18.52
C ASN A 238 -0.25 11.85 -17.55
N ASN A 239 -1.50 12.11 -17.93
CA ASN A 239 -2.48 12.73 -17.07
C ASN A 239 -3.15 11.68 -16.16
N ASP A 240 -3.26 11.95 -14.85
CA ASP A 240 -3.83 11.00 -13.89
C ASP A 240 -5.30 10.72 -14.20
N HIS A 241 -6.13 11.75 -14.48
CA HIS A 241 -7.54 11.61 -14.81
C HIS A 241 -7.75 10.74 -16.05
N ASP A 242 -7.10 11.10 -17.16
CA ASP A 242 -7.24 10.40 -18.44
C ASP A 242 -6.83 8.93 -18.34
N SER A 243 -5.70 8.67 -17.62
CA SER A 243 -5.20 7.33 -17.39
C SER A 243 -6.11 6.48 -16.49
N ILE A 244 -6.71 7.07 -15.45
CA ILE A 244 -7.65 6.38 -14.56
C ILE A 244 -8.92 5.97 -15.33
N LEU A 245 -9.49 6.88 -16.14
CA LEU A 245 -10.64 6.57 -16.99
C LEU A 245 -10.31 5.48 -18.02
N ALA A 246 -9.13 5.54 -18.63
CA ALA A 246 -8.65 4.50 -19.55
C ALA A 246 -8.53 3.14 -18.87
N ALA A 247 -8.00 3.10 -17.63
CA ALA A 247 -7.88 1.86 -16.85
C ALA A 247 -9.25 1.25 -16.53
N ALA A 248 -10.22 2.06 -16.14
CA ALA A 248 -11.57 1.60 -15.89
C ALA A 248 -12.23 1.05 -17.17
N ARG A 249 -12.07 1.73 -18.30
CA ARG A 249 -12.54 1.27 -19.61
C ARG A 249 -11.91 -0.06 -20.02
N TYR A 250 -10.60 -0.22 -19.83
CA TYR A 250 -9.89 -1.47 -20.09
C TYR A 250 -10.38 -2.61 -19.20
N LEU A 251 -10.52 -2.38 -17.88
CA LEU A 251 -11.02 -3.39 -16.95
C LEU A 251 -12.44 -3.83 -17.30
N LYS A 252 -13.31 -2.89 -17.69
CA LYS A 252 -14.67 -3.21 -18.14
C LYS A 252 -14.66 -4.10 -19.37
N ALA A 253 -13.84 -3.78 -20.38
CA ALA A 253 -13.69 -4.60 -21.57
C ALA A 253 -13.11 -5.99 -21.27
N ALA A 254 -12.30 -6.13 -20.22
CA ALA A 254 -11.74 -7.39 -19.76
C ALA A 254 -12.71 -8.24 -18.89
N GLY A 255 -13.92 -7.71 -18.57
CA GLY A 255 -14.99 -8.44 -17.88
C GLY A 255 -15.26 -8.01 -16.45
N ALA A 256 -14.67 -6.91 -15.97
CA ALA A 256 -15.04 -6.30 -14.69
C ALA A 256 -16.37 -5.52 -14.85
N PRO A 257 -17.15 -5.32 -13.76
CA PRO A 257 -16.90 -5.80 -12.41
C PRO A 257 -17.25 -7.28 -12.18
N ASP A 258 -17.95 -7.95 -13.11
CA ASP A 258 -18.50 -9.29 -12.92
C ASP A 258 -17.39 -10.33 -12.67
N ASN A 259 -16.25 -10.16 -13.33
CA ASN A 259 -15.06 -10.98 -13.12
C ASN A 259 -13.81 -10.10 -12.92
N MET A 260 -13.74 -9.45 -11.77
CA MET A 260 -12.64 -8.53 -11.44
C MET A 260 -11.27 -9.22 -11.48
N GLN A 261 -11.14 -10.43 -10.95
CA GLN A 261 -9.85 -11.13 -10.93
C GLN A 261 -9.34 -11.43 -12.34
N LYS A 262 -10.23 -11.82 -13.27
CA LYS A 262 -9.89 -12.00 -14.68
C LYS A 262 -9.43 -10.68 -15.31
N ALA A 263 -10.12 -9.59 -15.03
CA ALA A 263 -9.78 -8.28 -15.57
C ALA A 263 -8.43 -7.78 -15.03
N LEU A 264 -8.15 -7.95 -13.74
CA LEU A 264 -6.85 -7.65 -13.15
C LEU A 264 -5.73 -8.54 -13.71
N PHE A 265 -6.03 -9.81 -13.98
CA PHE A 265 -5.06 -10.72 -14.61
C PHE A 265 -4.76 -10.31 -16.06
N ALA A 266 -5.75 -9.76 -16.78
CA ALA A 266 -5.50 -9.20 -18.11
C ALA A 266 -4.63 -7.92 -18.07
N TYR A 267 -4.72 -7.15 -16.97
CA TYR A 267 -3.90 -5.96 -16.75
C TYR A 267 -2.41 -6.32 -16.56
N ASN A 268 -2.14 -7.34 -15.74
CA ASN A 268 -0.81 -7.91 -15.53
C ASN A 268 -0.95 -9.42 -15.33
N HIS A 269 -0.31 -10.20 -16.20
CA HIS A 269 -0.45 -11.66 -16.27
C HIS A 269 0.25 -12.39 -15.11
N SER A 270 0.05 -11.91 -13.88
CA SER A 270 0.59 -12.48 -12.65
C SER A 270 -0.47 -12.65 -11.57
N GLN A 271 -0.62 -13.86 -11.04
CA GLN A 271 -1.54 -14.10 -9.93
C GLN A 271 -1.11 -13.36 -8.64
N ALA A 272 0.19 -13.21 -8.40
CA ALA A 272 0.70 -12.46 -7.25
C ALA A 272 0.33 -10.96 -7.36
N TYR A 273 0.34 -10.39 -8.57
CA TYR A 273 -0.16 -9.03 -8.82
C TYR A 273 -1.66 -8.94 -8.50
N VAL A 274 -2.46 -9.85 -9.04
CA VAL A 274 -3.91 -9.88 -8.79
C VAL A 274 -4.20 -9.97 -7.29
N ASN A 275 -3.52 -10.89 -6.59
CA ASN A 275 -3.70 -11.08 -5.15
C ASN A 275 -3.35 -9.79 -4.37
N ALA A 276 -2.26 -9.12 -4.73
CA ALA A 276 -1.86 -7.87 -4.08
C ALA A 276 -2.90 -6.76 -4.29
N LEU A 277 -3.38 -6.58 -5.52
CA LEU A 277 -4.39 -5.56 -5.83
C LEU A 277 -5.71 -5.81 -5.10
N VAL A 278 -6.16 -7.07 -5.07
CA VAL A 278 -7.39 -7.44 -4.34
C VAL A 278 -7.25 -7.13 -2.85
N LEU A 279 -6.10 -7.47 -2.24
CA LEU A 279 -5.85 -7.20 -0.82
C LEU A 279 -5.83 -5.70 -0.52
N TYR A 280 -5.12 -4.87 -1.31
CA TYR A 280 -5.15 -3.41 -1.15
C TYR A 280 -6.54 -2.84 -1.37
N ALA A 281 -7.27 -3.32 -2.38
CA ALA A 281 -8.63 -2.91 -2.66
C ALA A 281 -9.58 -3.25 -1.50
N GLU A 282 -9.50 -4.45 -0.93
CA GLU A 282 -10.31 -4.85 0.22
C GLU A 282 -9.98 -4.04 1.49
N VAL A 283 -8.71 -3.67 1.71
CA VAL A 283 -8.34 -2.75 2.79
C VAL A 283 -9.05 -1.41 2.58
N MET A 284 -8.93 -0.77 1.42
CA MET A 284 -9.53 0.54 1.14
C MET A 284 -11.07 0.52 1.16
N LYS A 285 -11.67 -0.59 0.74
CA LYS A 285 -13.13 -0.81 0.80
C LYS A 285 -13.66 -0.88 2.23
N ASN A 286 -12.98 -1.62 3.09
CA ASN A 286 -13.42 -1.89 4.46
C ASN A 286 -12.95 -0.82 5.45
N ASP A 287 -11.84 -0.15 5.15
CA ASP A 287 -11.25 0.91 5.95
C ASP A 287 -10.70 2.04 5.05
N PRO A 288 -11.49 3.09 4.77
CA PRO A 288 -11.05 4.20 3.93
C PRO A 288 -9.79 4.91 4.41
N ALA A 289 -9.42 4.78 5.69
CA ALA A 289 -8.15 5.29 6.20
C ALA A 289 -6.92 4.60 5.55
N GLY A 290 -7.08 3.39 5.02
CA GLY A 290 -6.07 2.73 4.21
C GLY A 290 -5.66 3.57 2.99
N TYR A 291 -6.65 4.15 2.29
CA TYR A 291 -6.39 5.05 1.18
C TYR A 291 -5.58 6.29 1.60
N ARG A 292 -5.93 6.89 2.75
CA ARG A 292 -5.21 8.04 3.30
C ARG A 292 -3.74 7.73 3.59
N GLY A 293 -3.48 6.57 4.20
CA GLY A 293 -2.12 6.10 4.44
C GLY A 293 -1.36 5.85 3.14
N TYR A 294 -1.94 5.10 2.21
CA TYR A 294 -1.30 4.76 0.93
C TYR A 294 -0.99 5.98 0.08
N HIS A 295 -1.81 7.04 0.14
CA HIS A 295 -1.53 8.29 -0.55
C HIS A 295 -0.21 8.93 -0.06
N GLY A 296 0.16 8.79 1.21
CA GLY A 296 1.43 9.27 1.76
C GLY A 296 2.65 8.41 1.42
N TRP A 297 2.48 7.19 0.87
CA TRP A 297 3.59 6.30 0.56
C TRP A 297 4.54 6.88 -0.47
N GLN A 298 5.83 6.77 -0.20
CA GLN A 298 6.91 7.31 -1.02
C GLN A 298 7.50 6.26 -1.97
N VAL A 299 8.37 6.72 -2.87
CA VAL A 299 9.05 5.86 -3.85
C VAL A 299 10.37 5.39 -3.27
N TYR A 300 10.47 4.10 -2.98
CA TYR A 300 11.70 3.43 -2.61
C TYR A 300 12.18 2.54 -3.75
N TYR A 301 13.47 2.60 -4.05
CA TYR A 301 14.09 1.80 -5.10
C TYR A 301 15.13 0.84 -4.52
N PRO A 302 15.12 -0.47 -4.90
CA PRO A 302 16.07 -1.44 -4.38
C PRO A 302 17.44 -1.20 -5.00
N THR A 303 18.47 -1.28 -4.16
CA THR A 303 19.87 -1.28 -4.56
C THR A 303 20.58 -2.46 -3.90
N GLN A 304 21.85 -2.71 -4.27
CA GLN A 304 22.64 -3.77 -3.64
C GLN A 304 22.89 -3.52 -2.14
N ASP A 305 22.89 -2.23 -1.74
CA ASP A 305 23.13 -1.80 -0.37
C ASP A 305 21.82 -1.59 0.43
N GLY A 306 20.68 -2.09 -0.07
CA GLY A 306 19.36 -1.92 0.53
C GLY A 306 18.44 -1.10 -0.36
N SER A 307 17.55 -0.30 0.27
CA SER A 307 16.59 0.53 -0.46
C SER A 307 16.91 2.00 -0.30
N VAL A 308 16.80 2.74 -1.38
CA VAL A 308 17.01 4.18 -1.40
C VAL A 308 15.69 4.90 -1.63
N LEU A 309 15.40 5.92 -0.82
CA LEU A 309 14.29 6.85 -1.08
C LEU A 309 14.63 7.71 -2.30
N LEU A 310 13.72 7.73 -3.27
CA LEU A 310 13.72 8.69 -4.37
C LEU A 310 12.71 9.80 -4.02
N PRO A 311 13.15 10.94 -3.47
CA PRO A 311 12.23 11.98 -2.99
C PRO A 311 11.55 12.72 -4.15
N VAL A 312 10.47 13.45 -3.83
CA VAL A 312 9.86 14.40 -4.78
C VAL A 312 10.93 15.38 -5.29
N GLY A 313 10.97 15.59 -6.59
CA GLY A 313 11.99 16.37 -7.28
C GLY A 313 13.20 15.57 -7.76
N TRP A 314 13.31 14.29 -7.37
CA TRP A 314 14.38 13.43 -7.86
C TRP A 314 14.29 13.22 -9.38
N ILE A 315 15.42 13.38 -10.05
CA ILE A 315 15.64 13.08 -11.47
C ILE A 315 17.01 12.40 -11.55
N LYS A 316 17.14 11.36 -12.37
CA LYS A 316 18.45 10.77 -12.63
C LYS A 316 19.34 11.76 -13.34
N GLU A 317 20.54 12.00 -12.79
CA GLU A 317 21.62 12.80 -13.42
C GLU A 317 22.26 12.06 -14.59
#